data_a578c414e67d40b321147347a839b831
#
_entry.id   a578c414e67d40b321147347a839b831
#
_cell.length_a   1.000
_cell.length_b   1.000
_cell.length_c   1.000
_cell.angle_alpha   90.00
_cell.angle_beta   90.00
_cell.angle_gamma   90.00
#
_symmetry.space_group_name_H-M   'P 1'
#
loop_
_entity.id
_entity.type
_entity.pdbx_description
1 polymer ?
#
loop_
_entity_poly.entity_id
_entity_poly.type
_entity_poly.pdbx_seq_one_letter_code
_entity_poly.pdbx_strand_id
1 'polypeptide(L)'
;MATAKKTKTSDILTLYMESVLENEKFPLSVYKFCKANSIEESDFYKKFASLDSVKLQIWQVFFENTIDLIRKNKRFDELSRKDRLLTFYFTFFEVLQLNRSYVFFALNSVGSPMAVMGQLKKLKSCFKGFSSDLIEEGNDDKTLNITKHPVALFSEAAWAQLLFLLKFWLDDTSK
;
A
#
# COMPACT_ATOMS: atom_id res chain seq x y z
N MET A 1 21.37 25.74 -21.60
CA MET A 1 19.98 25.26 -21.42
C MET A 1 20.07 23.93 -20.66
N ALA A 2 19.70 23.92 -19.37
CA ALA A 2 19.71 22.70 -18.59
C ALA A 2 18.55 21.82 -19.08
N THR A 3 18.86 20.63 -19.57
CA THR A 3 17.86 19.61 -19.93
C THR A 3 17.06 19.25 -18.69
N ALA A 4 15.79 19.64 -18.64
CA ALA A 4 14.88 19.29 -17.57
C ALA A 4 14.81 17.75 -17.45
N LYS A 5 15.37 17.20 -16.37
CA LYS A 5 15.34 15.77 -16.08
C LYS A 5 13.89 15.37 -15.88
N LYS A 6 13.34 14.54 -16.76
CA LYS A 6 11.95 14.08 -16.69
C LYS A 6 11.74 13.34 -15.37
N THR A 7 11.06 13.98 -14.44
CA THR A 7 10.78 13.42 -13.10
C THR A 7 9.97 12.13 -13.23
N LYS A 8 10.45 11.03 -12.66
CA LYS A 8 9.73 9.75 -12.66
C LYS A 8 8.61 9.76 -11.61
N THR A 9 7.62 8.88 -11.76
CA THR A 9 6.54 8.73 -10.77
C THR A 9 7.10 8.32 -9.40
N SER A 10 8.05 7.38 -9.37
CA SER A 10 8.77 6.97 -8.16
C SER A 10 9.45 8.14 -7.46
N ASP A 11 10.04 9.08 -8.22
CA ASP A 11 10.72 10.22 -7.67
C ASP A 11 9.75 11.13 -6.90
N ILE A 12 8.53 11.36 -7.44
CA ILE A 12 7.49 12.17 -6.77
C ILE A 12 7.03 11.52 -5.48
N LEU A 13 6.85 10.18 -5.47
CA LEU A 13 6.45 9.46 -4.26
C LEU A 13 7.52 9.56 -3.17
N THR A 14 8.79 9.36 -3.52
CA THR A 14 9.92 9.48 -2.60
C THR A 14 10.02 10.88 -2.04
N LEU A 15 10.06 11.91 -2.89
CA LEU A 15 10.10 13.31 -2.47
C LEU A 15 8.90 13.71 -1.60
N TYR A 16 7.73 13.12 -1.87
CA TYR A 16 6.56 13.36 -1.03
C TYR A 16 6.74 12.79 0.37
N MET A 17 7.20 11.54 0.49
CA MET A 17 7.46 10.91 1.80
C MET A 17 8.54 11.66 2.57
N GLU A 18 9.65 12.03 1.92
CA GLU A 18 10.72 12.84 2.50
C GLU A 18 10.21 14.19 2.98
N SER A 19 9.46 14.92 2.14
CA SER A 19 8.88 16.22 2.50
C SER A 19 7.92 16.14 3.70
N VAL A 20 7.16 15.05 3.82
CA VAL A 20 6.29 14.79 4.98
C VAL A 20 7.12 14.60 6.24
N LEU A 21 8.19 13.81 6.17
CA LEU A 21 9.04 13.50 7.32
C LEU A 21 9.87 14.70 7.77
N GLU A 22 10.45 15.43 6.83
CA GLU A 22 11.26 16.63 7.13
C GLU A 22 10.43 17.75 7.77
N ASN A 23 9.19 17.93 7.33
CA ASN A 23 8.33 19.00 7.81
C ASN A 23 7.36 18.57 8.91
N GLU A 24 7.29 17.30 9.27
CA GLU A 24 6.34 16.70 10.21
C GLU A 24 4.88 17.09 9.91
N LYS A 25 4.56 17.28 8.64
CA LYS A 25 3.21 17.63 8.15
C LYS A 25 3.02 17.29 6.69
N PHE A 26 1.77 17.06 6.31
CA PHE A 26 1.43 16.89 4.90
C PHE A 26 1.57 18.22 4.14
N PRO A 27 2.10 18.21 2.90
CA PRO A 27 2.15 19.40 2.05
C PRO A 27 0.75 20.01 1.85
N LEU A 28 0.65 21.34 1.97
CA LEU A 28 -0.64 22.06 1.93
C LEU A 28 -1.20 22.22 0.52
N SER A 29 -0.33 22.30 -0.48
CA SER A 29 -0.74 22.46 -1.88
C SER A 29 0.29 21.90 -2.83
N VAL A 30 -0.17 21.51 -4.03
CA VAL A 30 0.69 21.04 -5.12
C VAL A 30 1.75 22.07 -5.45
N TYR A 31 1.36 23.36 -5.57
CA TYR A 31 2.30 24.44 -5.85
C TYR A 31 3.47 24.48 -4.84
N LYS A 32 3.16 24.48 -3.52
CA LYS A 32 4.20 24.54 -2.49
C LYS A 32 5.10 23.31 -2.50
N PHE A 33 4.51 22.13 -2.68
CA PHE A 33 5.25 20.87 -2.80
C PHE A 33 6.19 20.86 -4.02
N CYS A 34 5.67 21.22 -5.19
CA CYS A 34 6.45 21.27 -6.42
C CYS A 34 7.59 22.29 -6.34
N LYS A 35 7.30 23.49 -5.82
CA LYS A 35 8.31 24.55 -5.65
C LYS A 35 9.44 24.12 -4.70
N ALA A 36 9.09 23.50 -3.56
CA ALA A 36 10.08 23.03 -2.58
C ALA A 36 10.99 21.92 -3.13
N ASN A 37 10.48 21.10 -4.04
CA ASN A 37 11.20 19.95 -4.61
C ASN A 37 11.71 20.17 -6.03
N SER A 38 11.69 21.40 -6.54
CA SER A 38 12.11 21.74 -7.90
C SER A 38 11.42 20.91 -8.99
N ILE A 39 10.13 20.66 -8.82
CA ILE A 39 9.26 19.95 -9.75
C ILE A 39 8.39 20.98 -10.48
N GLU A 40 8.29 20.87 -11.80
CA GLU A 40 7.31 21.63 -12.56
C GLU A 40 5.89 21.09 -12.29
N GLU A 41 4.93 21.98 -11.94
CA GLU A 41 3.56 21.56 -11.69
C GLU A 41 2.94 20.80 -12.87
N SER A 42 3.30 21.17 -14.09
CA SER A 42 2.87 20.45 -15.29
C SER A 42 3.32 18.99 -15.29
N ASP A 43 4.52 18.68 -14.77
CA ASP A 43 5.02 17.31 -14.68
C ASP A 43 4.38 16.54 -13.53
N PHE A 44 4.03 17.22 -12.45
CA PHE A 44 3.22 16.64 -11.39
C PHE A 44 1.83 16.25 -11.92
N TYR A 45 1.11 17.19 -12.56
CA TYR A 45 -0.26 16.95 -13.03
C TYR A 45 -0.36 15.95 -14.20
N LYS A 46 0.72 15.67 -14.92
CA LYS A 46 0.77 14.53 -15.86
C LYS A 46 0.66 13.18 -15.18
N LYS A 47 0.94 13.09 -13.87
CA LYS A 47 1.04 11.82 -13.11
C LYS A 47 0.02 11.71 -12.00
N PHE A 48 -0.31 12.81 -11.35
CA PHE A 48 -1.17 12.86 -10.18
C PHE A 48 -2.16 14.01 -10.29
N ALA A 49 -3.42 13.72 -10.00
CA ALA A 49 -4.47 14.75 -9.99
C ALA A 49 -4.40 15.65 -8.72
N SER A 50 -3.81 15.15 -7.62
CA SER A 50 -3.76 15.84 -6.33
C SER A 50 -2.72 15.19 -5.41
N LEU A 51 -2.39 15.87 -4.30
CA LEU A 51 -1.58 15.28 -3.23
C LEU A 51 -2.25 14.07 -2.57
N ASP A 52 -3.58 14.00 -2.53
CA ASP A 52 -4.28 12.83 -2.01
C ASP A 52 -4.11 11.63 -2.95
N SER A 53 -4.04 11.84 -4.26
CA SER A 53 -3.73 10.75 -5.19
C SER A 53 -2.31 10.23 -5.02
N VAL A 54 -1.36 11.06 -4.59
CA VAL A 54 0.02 10.64 -4.22
C VAL A 54 -0.03 9.73 -2.98
N LYS A 55 -0.75 10.11 -1.92
CA LYS A 55 -0.93 9.28 -0.71
C LYS A 55 -1.48 7.90 -1.05
N LEU A 56 -2.55 7.86 -1.85
CA LEU A 56 -3.15 6.60 -2.29
C LEU A 56 -2.16 5.74 -3.09
N GLN A 57 -1.36 6.36 -3.95
CA GLN A 57 -0.39 5.65 -4.78
C GLN A 57 0.77 5.07 -3.97
N ILE A 58 1.21 5.73 -2.89
CA ILE A 58 2.24 5.19 -1.98
C ILE A 58 1.79 3.84 -1.40
N TRP A 59 0.56 3.75 -0.91
CA TRP A 59 0.03 2.49 -0.39
C TRP A 59 -0.11 1.40 -1.46
N GLN A 60 -0.47 1.79 -2.68
CA GLN A 60 -0.48 0.86 -3.81
C GLN A 60 0.94 0.34 -4.12
N VAL A 61 1.94 1.21 -4.12
CA VAL A 61 3.35 0.84 -4.37
C VAL A 61 3.90 -0.07 -3.26
N PHE A 62 3.52 0.14 -2.01
CA PHE A 62 3.89 -0.81 -0.94
C PHE A 62 3.33 -2.21 -1.21
N PHE A 63 2.07 -2.30 -1.67
CA PHE A 63 1.49 -3.57 -2.09
C PHE A 63 2.22 -4.17 -3.30
N GLU A 64 2.44 -3.39 -4.36
CA GLU A 64 3.12 -3.83 -5.58
C GLU A 64 4.53 -4.33 -5.29
N ASN A 65 5.31 -3.60 -4.50
CA ASN A 65 6.64 -4.02 -4.07
C ASN A 65 6.60 -5.34 -3.29
N THR A 66 5.58 -5.54 -2.47
CA THR A 66 5.38 -6.82 -1.74
C THR A 66 5.16 -7.96 -2.74
N ILE A 67 4.25 -7.77 -3.69
CA ILE A 67 3.98 -8.79 -4.74
C ILE A 67 5.23 -9.08 -5.56
N ASP A 68 5.98 -8.06 -5.94
CA ASP A 68 7.23 -8.23 -6.70
C ASP A 68 8.29 -8.98 -5.91
N LEU A 69 8.39 -8.75 -4.59
CA LEU A 69 9.32 -9.47 -3.73
C LEU A 69 8.95 -10.95 -3.59
N ILE A 70 7.69 -11.25 -3.30
CA ILE A 70 7.24 -12.65 -3.12
C ILE A 70 7.33 -13.45 -4.42
N ARG A 71 7.08 -12.83 -5.59
CA ARG A 71 7.18 -13.46 -6.90
C ARG A 71 8.62 -13.77 -7.35
N LYS A 72 9.62 -13.16 -6.73
CA LYS A 72 11.04 -13.55 -6.93
C LYS A 72 11.32 -14.98 -6.46
N ASN A 73 10.54 -15.46 -5.49
CA ASN A 73 10.59 -16.87 -5.09
C ASN A 73 9.78 -17.72 -6.09
N LYS A 74 10.48 -18.46 -6.94
CA LYS A 74 9.86 -19.34 -7.95
C LYS A 74 8.93 -20.43 -7.37
N ARG A 75 9.06 -20.73 -6.08
CA ARG A 75 8.21 -21.70 -5.39
C ARG A 75 6.97 -21.07 -4.74
N PHE A 76 6.76 -19.78 -4.90
CA PHE A 76 5.61 -19.10 -4.29
C PHE A 76 4.28 -19.72 -4.75
N ASP A 77 4.16 -20.02 -6.05
CA ASP A 77 2.94 -20.60 -6.60
C ASP A 77 2.73 -22.09 -6.21
N GLU A 78 3.79 -22.77 -5.75
CA GLU A 78 3.74 -24.13 -5.21
C GLU A 78 3.25 -24.17 -3.75
N LEU A 79 3.26 -23.04 -3.05
CA LEU A 79 2.81 -22.94 -1.66
C LEU A 79 1.30 -23.13 -1.55
N SER A 80 0.87 -23.65 -0.40
CA SER A 80 -0.56 -23.66 -0.09
C SER A 80 -1.12 -22.23 -0.08
N ARG A 81 -2.40 -22.04 -0.37
CA ARG A 81 -3.08 -20.74 -0.35
C ARG A 81 -2.90 -20.00 1.00
N LYS A 82 -2.95 -20.77 2.09
CA LYS A 82 -2.68 -20.24 3.44
C LYS A 82 -1.24 -19.73 3.55
N ASP A 83 -0.27 -20.47 3.06
CA ASP A 83 1.14 -20.08 3.14
C ASP A 83 1.44 -18.91 2.21
N ARG A 84 0.78 -18.81 1.05
CA ARG A 84 0.86 -17.63 0.17
C ARG A 84 0.33 -16.38 0.87
N LEU A 85 -0.79 -16.47 1.57
CA LEU A 85 -1.33 -15.35 2.34
C LEU A 85 -0.42 -14.97 3.51
N LEU A 86 0.13 -15.95 4.23
CA LEU A 86 1.10 -15.70 5.30
C LEU A 86 2.38 -15.06 4.77
N THR A 87 2.90 -15.55 3.65
CA THR A 87 4.08 -14.97 2.98
C THR A 87 3.81 -13.51 2.60
N PHE A 88 2.60 -13.22 2.09
CA PHE A 88 2.20 -11.83 1.82
C PHE A 88 2.28 -10.98 3.09
N TYR A 89 1.67 -11.41 4.20
CA TYR A 89 1.69 -10.62 5.43
C TYR A 89 3.11 -10.36 5.91
N PHE A 90 3.95 -11.37 6.02
CA PHE A 90 5.33 -11.19 6.46
C PHE A 90 6.09 -10.21 5.57
N THR A 91 6.07 -10.41 4.25
CA THR A 91 6.79 -9.55 3.31
C THR A 91 6.21 -8.13 3.29
N PHE A 92 4.89 -7.98 3.42
CA PHE A 92 4.25 -6.66 3.49
C PHE A 92 4.72 -5.86 4.72
N PHE A 93 4.78 -6.49 5.89
CA PHE A 93 5.27 -5.82 7.09
C PHE A 93 6.78 -5.53 7.04
N GLU A 94 7.58 -6.34 6.34
CA GLU A 94 8.97 -6.00 6.03
C GLU A 94 9.07 -4.75 5.14
N VAL A 95 8.26 -4.63 4.10
CA VAL A 95 8.17 -3.43 3.26
C VAL A 95 7.75 -2.21 4.07
N LEU A 96 6.75 -2.35 4.96
CA LEU A 96 6.34 -1.27 5.85
C LEU A 96 7.44 -0.89 6.85
N GLN A 97 8.20 -1.86 7.35
CA GLN A 97 9.31 -1.62 8.27
C GLN A 97 10.42 -0.77 7.65
N LEU A 98 10.72 -0.96 6.37
CA LEU A 98 11.66 -0.12 5.62
C LEU A 98 11.17 1.34 5.48
N ASN A 99 9.87 1.57 5.66
CA ASN A 99 9.22 2.88 5.55
C ASN A 99 8.51 3.29 6.86
N ARG A 100 8.96 2.73 8.00
CA ARG A 100 8.25 2.82 9.30
C ARG A 100 7.90 4.26 9.67
N SER A 101 8.84 5.18 9.57
CA SER A 101 8.62 6.58 9.96
C SER A 101 7.48 7.22 9.17
N TYR A 102 7.45 7.02 7.85
CA TYR A 102 6.37 7.54 7.02
C TYR A 102 5.04 6.87 7.33
N VAL A 103 5.00 5.54 7.44
CA VAL A 103 3.78 4.77 7.73
C VAL A 103 3.20 5.20 9.07
N PHE A 104 4.04 5.30 10.09
CA PHE A 104 3.64 5.75 11.43
C PHE A 104 3.07 7.17 11.39
N PHE A 105 3.78 8.11 10.75
CA PHE A 105 3.28 9.47 10.59
C PHE A 105 1.96 9.50 9.82
N ALA A 106 1.89 8.84 8.67
CA ALA A 106 0.72 8.88 7.78
C ALA A 106 -0.55 8.36 8.44
N LEU A 107 -0.45 7.34 9.30
CA LEU A 107 -1.61 6.73 9.95
C LEU A 107 -2.00 7.43 11.28
N ASN A 108 -1.03 8.00 12.00
CA ASN A 108 -1.31 8.69 13.28
C ASN A 108 -1.67 10.17 13.12
N SER A 109 -1.23 10.83 12.03
CA SER A 109 -1.49 12.27 11.81
C SER A 109 -2.88 12.56 11.24
N VAL A 110 -3.65 11.55 10.88
CA VAL A 110 -5.03 11.71 10.41
C VAL A 110 -5.98 11.54 11.58
N GLY A 111 -6.66 12.60 11.95
CA GLY A 111 -7.46 12.70 13.18
C GLY A 111 -8.70 11.80 13.30
N SER A 112 -8.97 10.88 12.34
CA SER A 112 -10.12 9.99 12.42
C SER A 112 -9.90 8.63 11.73
N PRO A 113 -10.53 7.54 12.24
CA PRO A 113 -10.49 6.24 11.59
C PRO A 113 -10.98 6.27 10.13
N MET A 114 -11.95 7.10 9.80
CA MET A 114 -12.47 7.24 8.43
C MET A 114 -11.40 7.84 7.49
N ALA A 115 -10.61 8.81 7.96
CA ALA A 115 -9.52 9.37 7.18
C ALA A 115 -8.39 8.35 6.96
N VAL A 116 -8.09 7.50 7.95
CA VAL A 116 -7.16 6.36 7.79
C VAL A 116 -7.69 5.42 6.72
N MET A 117 -8.96 5.01 6.78
CA MET A 117 -9.57 4.14 5.76
C MET A 117 -9.54 4.79 4.37
N GLY A 118 -9.73 6.10 4.29
CA GLY A 118 -9.61 6.88 3.05
C GLY A 118 -8.23 6.74 2.42
N GLN A 119 -7.16 6.86 3.21
CA GLN A 119 -5.78 6.70 2.73
C GLN A 119 -5.49 5.26 2.26
N LEU A 120 -6.05 4.26 2.92
CA LEU A 120 -5.83 2.85 2.62
C LEU A 120 -6.71 2.31 1.48
N LYS A 121 -7.54 3.15 0.84
CA LYS A 121 -8.52 2.72 -0.18
C LYS A 121 -7.90 1.94 -1.34
N LYS A 122 -6.77 2.38 -1.86
CA LYS A 122 -6.07 1.66 -2.95
C LYS A 122 -5.43 0.37 -2.46
N LEU A 123 -4.79 0.38 -1.29
CA LEU A 123 -4.29 -0.84 -0.66
C LEU A 123 -5.42 -1.86 -0.47
N LYS A 124 -6.58 -1.43 0.05
CA LYS A 124 -7.76 -2.30 0.20
C LYS A 124 -8.14 -2.94 -1.13
N SER A 125 -8.23 -2.15 -2.20
CA SER A 125 -8.61 -2.66 -3.53
C SER A 125 -7.63 -3.72 -4.04
N CYS A 126 -6.32 -3.44 -3.97
CA CYS A 126 -5.27 -4.35 -4.42
C CYS A 126 -5.24 -5.64 -3.59
N PHE A 127 -5.29 -5.50 -2.26
CA PHE A 127 -5.26 -6.65 -1.35
C PHE A 127 -6.51 -7.53 -1.47
N LYS A 128 -7.69 -6.92 -1.65
CA LYS A 128 -8.92 -7.68 -1.90
C LYS A 128 -8.86 -8.45 -3.21
N GLY A 129 -8.30 -7.88 -4.28
CA GLY A 129 -8.05 -8.62 -5.51
C GLY A 129 -7.20 -9.85 -5.24
N PHE A 130 -6.00 -9.67 -4.67
CA PHE A 130 -5.09 -10.76 -4.33
C PHE A 130 -5.73 -11.85 -3.44
N SER A 131 -6.45 -11.45 -2.39
CA SER A 131 -7.11 -12.41 -1.50
C SER A 131 -8.30 -13.12 -2.15
N SER A 132 -9.03 -12.42 -3.04
CA SER A 132 -10.12 -13.04 -3.81
C SER A 132 -9.62 -14.13 -4.73
N ASP A 133 -8.51 -13.88 -5.45
CA ASP A 133 -7.88 -14.89 -6.34
C ASP A 133 -7.52 -16.15 -5.55
N LEU A 134 -6.93 -16.01 -4.35
CA LEU A 134 -6.61 -17.15 -3.49
C LEU A 134 -7.84 -17.92 -3.01
N ILE A 135 -8.96 -17.22 -2.75
CA ILE A 135 -10.21 -17.86 -2.31
C ILE A 135 -10.87 -18.58 -3.49
N GLU A 136 -10.86 -17.98 -4.68
CA GLU A 136 -11.41 -18.57 -5.91
C GLU A 136 -10.67 -19.85 -6.28
N GLU A 137 -9.34 -19.84 -6.31
CA GLU A 137 -8.54 -21.06 -6.46
C GLU A 137 -8.96 -22.14 -5.46
N GLY A 138 -9.19 -21.74 -4.17
CA GLY A 138 -9.65 -22.65 -3.15
C GLY A 138 -11.05 -23.21 -3.36
N ASN A 139 -11.89 -22.46 -4.05
CA ASN A 139 -13.24 -22.89 -4.40
C ASN A 139 -13.26 -23.81 -5.62
N ASP A 140 -12.33 -23.63 -6.56
CA ASP A 140 -12.23 -24.47 -7.76
C ASP A 140 -11.83 -25.91 -7.44
N ASP A 141 -11.05 -26.10 -6.37
CA ASP A 141 -10.71 -27.45 -5.87
C ASP A 141 -11.89 -28.19 -5.21
N LYS A 142 -13.03 -27.51 -4.97
CA LYS A 142 -14.19 -28.09 -4.27
C LYS A 142 -15.28 -28.53 -5.23
N THR A 143 -15.66 -29.78 -5.14
CA THR A 143 -16.70 -30.39 -6.00
C THR A 143 -18.12 -30.01 -5.58
N LEU A 144 -18.34 -29.74 -4.28
CA LEU A 144 -19.67 -29.41 -3.75
C LEU A 144 -19.82 -27.90 -3.50
N ASN A 145 -20.82 -27.28 -4.07
CA ASN A 145 -21.08 -25.84 -3.93
C ASN A 145 -21.27 -25.40 -2.45
N ILE A 146 -21.83 -26.27 -1.62
CA ILE A 146 -22.06 -25.99 -0.18
C ILE A 146 -20.76 -25.82 0.61
N THR A 147 -19.65 -26.33 0.10
CA THR A 147 -18.33 -26.21 0.72
C THR A 147 -17.54 -25.02 0.22
N LYS A 148 -18.03 -24.30 -0.79
CA LYS A 148 -17.38 -23.11 -1.35
C LYS A 148 -17.51 -21.93 -0.41
N HIS A 149 -16.44 -21.16 -0.32
CA HIS A 149 -16.41 -19.95 0.48
C HIS A 149 -16.96 -18.75 -0.31
N PRO A 150 -17.89 -17.95 0.24
CA PRO A 150 -18.30 -16.70 -0.39
C PRO A 150 -17.12 -15.72 -0.51
N VAL A 151 -16.62 -15.49 -1.74
CA VAL A 151 -15.41 -14.73 -2.02
C VAL A 151 -15.48 -13.33 -1.41
N ALA A 152 -16.59 -12.62 -1.59
CA ALA A 152 -16.76 -11.28 -1.06
C ALA A 152 -16.66 -11.21 0.47
N LEU A 153 -17.22 -12.19 1.19
CA LEU A 153 -17.17 -12.24 2.65
C LEU A 153 -15.77 -12.56 3.14
N PHE A 154 -15.11 -13.55 2.56
CA PHE A 154 -13.78 -13.98 2.99
C PHE A 154 -12.70 -12.96 2.63
N SER A 155 -12.81 -12.25 1.50
CA SER A 155 -11.88 -11.17 1.16
C SER A 155 -12.04 -9.95 2.06
N GLU A 156 -13.26 -9.63 2.52
CA GLU A 156 -13.44 -8.60 3.57
C GLU A 156 -12.89 -9.05 4.93
N ALA A 157 -13.04 -10.32 5.29
CA ALA A 157 -12.44 -10.85 6.52
C ALA A 157 -10.91 -10.81 6.47
N ALA A 158 -10.30 -11.16 5.33
CA ALA A 158 -8.86 -11.04 5.13
C ALA A 158 -8.39 -9.58 5.23
N TRP A 159 -9.16 -8.63 4.67
CA TRP A 159 -8.88 -7.20 4.82
C TRP A 159 -8.96 -6.75 6.29
N ALA A 160 -10.00 -7.17 7.03
CA ALA A 160 -10.13 -6.87 8.46
C ALA A 160 -8.94 -7.44 9.25
N GLN A 161 -8.47 -8.65 8.90
CA GLN A 161 -7.27 -9.24 9.49
C GLN A 161 -6.02 -8.39 9.21
N LEU A 162 -5.83 -7.93 7.97
CA LEU A 162 -4.70 -7.04 7.63
C LEU A 162 -4.73 -5.75 8.46
N LEU A 163 -5.91 -5.14 8.61
CA LEU A 163 -6.06 -3.93 9.44
C LEU A 163 -5.73 -4.20 10.92
N PHE A 164 -6.17 -5.33 11.45
CA PHE A 164 -5.85 -5.73 12.83
C PHE A 164 -4.34 -5.91 13.01
N LEU A 165 -3.68 -6.61 12.08
CA LEU A 165 -2.23 -6.79 12.10
C LEU A 165 -1.49 -5.45 11.95
N LEU A 166 -1.99 -4.55 11.09
CA LEU A 166 -1.42 -3.22 10.91
C LEU A 166 -1.52 -2.38 12.19
N LYS A 167 -2.68 -2.44 12.86
CA LYS A 167 -2.87 -1.78 14.16
C LYS A 167 -1.92 -2.34 15.21
N PHE A 168 -1.84 -3.67 15.32
CA PHE A 168 -0.92 -4.34 16.23
C PHE A 168 0.54 -3.93 15.98
N TRP A 169 0.98 -3.92 14.70
CA TRP A 169 2.32 -3.54 14.30
C TRP A 169 2.63 -2.06 14.62
N LEU A 170 1.64 -1.16 14.51
CA LEU A 170 1.80 0.25 14.87
C LEU A 170 1.96 0.44 16.39
N ASP A 171 1.22 -0.34 17.18
CA ASP A 171 1.23 -0.25 18.64
C ASP A 171 2.42 -1.01 19.25
N ASP A 172 3.08 -1.87 18.48
CA ASP A 172 4.21 -2.67 18.95
C ASP A 172 5.43 -1.79 19.24
N THR A 173 5.74 -1.66 20.52
CA THR A 173 6.92 -0.96 21.04
C THR A 173 8.03 -1.92 21.44
N SER A 174 7.87 -3.23 21.21
CA SER A 174 8.91 -4.22 21.46
C SER A 174 10.07 -4.04 20.49
N LYS A 175 11.29 -4.07 21.02
CA LYS A 175 12.54 -3.95 20.25
C LYS A 175 13.03 -5.32 19.85
#